data_6d1d7fcfc6eea5440f7049da1d42e280
#
_entry.id   6d1d7fcfc6eea5440f7049da1d42e280
#
_cell.length_a   1.000
_cell.length_b   1.000
_cell.length_c   1.000
_cell.angle_alpha   90.00
_cell.angle_beta   90.00
_cell.angle_gamma   90.00
#
_symmetry.space_group_name_H-M   'P 1'
#
loop_
_entity.id
_entity.type
_entity.pdbx_description
1 polymer ?
#
loop_
_entity_poly.entity_id
_entity_poly.type
_entity_poly.pdbx_seq_one_letter_code
_entity_poly.pdbx_strand_id
1 'polypeptide(L)'
;MDIFLQQIINGLVLGSIYALVALGYTMVYGILGLINFAHGDLVMVGALVALTVIQALFGSAVPVPLILGGATLAAMLICMTLGVTIERVAYRPLRRAPRLAPLITAIGVSILLQYTAALVWSKQYISLPEIFKPAQYTIAGASITDLQIFIFVLACGLMAALLWFIKHTLLGKAMRATEQNAEVAGLMGIDINRIVALTFLFGSALGAIAGVMIVLYYGLGHYYMGFILGLKAFTAAVLGGIGKVHGAVLGGLLLGLIESLASGYIGDLTGGVLGSNYRDVFAFLVLVVVLVFRPSGLVGETSGERA
;
A
#
# COMPACT_ATOMS: atom_id res chain seq x y z
N MET A 1 28.71 -3.92 11.65
CA MET A 1 27.44 -4.30 12.29
C MET A 1 26.40 -3.19 12.20
N ASP A 2 26.82 -1.96 12.32
CA ASP A 2 25.94 -0.79 12.37
C ASP A 2 25.11 -0.59 11.11
N ILE A 3 25.71 -0.79 9.91
CA ILE A 3 24.99 -0.71 8.63
C ILE A 3 23.91 -1.79 8.53
N PHE A 4 24.19 -3.02 8.95
CA PHE A 4 23.24 -4.12 8.89
C PHE A 4 22.00 -3.83 9.76
N LEU A 5 22.21 -3.42 11.01
CA LEU A 5 21.11 -3.08 11.92
C LEU A 5 20.30 -1.89 11.39
N GLN A 6 21.01 -0.88 10.82
CA GLN A 6 20.35 0.27 10.20
C GLN A 6 19.45 -0.16 9.04
N GLN A 7 19.92 -1.07 8.17
CA GLN A 7 19.13 -1.54 7.05
C GLN A 7 17.94 -2.41 7.51
N ILE A 8 18.07 -3.18 8.58
CA ILE A 8 16.94 -3.90 9.18
C ILE A 8 15.87 -2.93 9.67
N ILE A 9 16.24 -1.88 10.42
CA ILE A 9 15.30 -0.87 10.91
C ILE A 9 14.59 -0.19 9.73
N ASN A 10 15.35 0.34 8.77
CA ASN A 10 14.80 1.00 7.60
C ASN A 10 13.87 0.07 6.78
N GLY A 11 14.29 -1.19 6.62
CA GLY A 11 13.54 -2.21 5.88
C GLY A 11 12.23 -2.60 6.56
N LEU A 12 12.20 -2.69 7.89
CA LEU A 12 10.98 -2.97 8.66
C LEU A 12 9.99 -1.80 8.57
N VAL A 13 10.46 -0.56 8.68
CA VAL A 13 9.61 0.63 8.55
C VAL A 13 9.02 0.71 7.14
N LEU A 14 9.86 0.62 6.11
CA LEU A 14 9.43 0.69 4.73
C LEU A 14 8.52 -0.49 4.36
N GLY A 15 8.90 -1.69 4.81
CA GLY A 15 8.13 -2.91 4.62
C GLY A 15 6.76 -2.87 5.29
N SER A 16 6.61 -2.22 6.43
CA SER A 16 5.32 -2.04 7.09
C SER A 16 4.37 -1.14 6.28
N ILE A 17 4.90 -0.12 5.60
CA ILE A 17 4.12 0.71 4.68
C ILE A 17 3.71 -0.10 3.45
N TYR A 18 4.64 -0.85 2.84
CA TYR A 18 4.32 -1.74 1.71
C TYR A 18 3.27 -2.78 2.09
N ALA A 19 3.35 -3.34 3.29
CA ALA A 19 2.35 -4.28 3.80
C ALA A 19 0.95 -3.67 3.89
N LEU A 20 0.81 -2.42 4.34
CA LEU A 20 -0.49 -1.73 4.35
C LEU A 20 -1.08 -1.55 2.96
N VAL A 21 -0.27 -1.14 1.99
CA VAL A 21 -0.72 -1.01 0.60
C VAL A 21 -1.06 -2.37 0.00
N ALA A 22 -0.22 -3.38 0.24
CA ALA A 22 -0.44 -4.76 -0.22
C ALA A 22 -1.71 -5.39 0.38
N LEU A 23 -2.07 -5.04 1.62
CA LEU A 23 -3.35 -5.43 2.23
C LEU A 23 -4.54 -4.88 1.45
N GLY A 24 -4.49 -3.61 1.04
CA GLY A 24 -5.54 -3.01 0.20
C GLY A 24 -5.69 -3.75 -1.14
N TYR A 25 -4.58 -4.08 -1.80
CA TYR A 25 -4.58 -4.93 -3.00
C TYR A 25 -5.20 -6.30 -2.74
N THR A 26 -4.74 -6.96 -1.70
CA THR A 26 -5.15 -8.33 -1.37
C THR A 26 -6.62 -8.43 -1.02
N MET A 27 -7.18 -7.44 -0.30
CA MET A 27 -8.60 -7.38 0.00
C MET A 27 -9.47 -7.28 -1.25
N VAL A 28 -9.10 -6.41 -2.20
CA VAL A 28 -9.84 -6.25 -3.45
C VAL A 28 -9.70 -7.49 -4.33
N TYR A 29 -8.47 -8.02 -4.44
CA TYR A 29 -8.21 -9.23 -5.22
C TYR A 29 -8.93 -10.46 -4.67
N GLY A 30 -8.95 -10.65 -3.36
CA GLY A 30 -9.61 -11.80 -2.72
C GLY A 30 -11.09 -11.91 -3.10
N ILE A 31 -11.79 -10.78 -3.23
CA ILE A 31 -13.22 -10.76 -3.55
C ILE A 31 -13.50 -10.74 -5.06
N LEU A 32 -12.71 -10.00 -5.83
CA LEU A 32 -12.97 -9.82 -7.28
C LEU A 32 -12.17 -10.78 -8.16
N GLY A 33 -11.09 -11.36 -7.66
CA GLY A 33 -10.12 -12.11 -8.47
C GLY A 33 -9.39 -11.26 -9.52
N LEU A 34 -9.41 -9.93 -9.37
CA LEU A 34 -8.85 -8.97 -10.31
C LEU A 34 -7.90 -8.02 -9.61
N ILE A 35 -6.80 -7.68 -10.28
CA ILE A 35 -5.80 -6.74 -9.77
C ILE A 35 -6.26 -5.31 -10.06
N ASN A 36 -6.36 -4.48 -9.01
CA ASN A 36 -6.67 -3.06 -9.14
C ASN A 36 -5.40 -2.22 -9.27
N PHE A 37 -4.87 -2.03 -10.48
CA PHE A 37 -3.67 -1.21 -10.68
C PHE A 37 -3.83 0.26 -10.28
N ALA A 38 -5.06 0.78 -10.21
CA ALA A 38 -5.31 2.13 -9.73
C ALA A 38 -5.14 2.30 -8.20
N HIS A 39 -4.94 1.18 -7.43
CA HIS A 39 -4.81 1.25 -5.98
C HIS A 39 -3.57 2.03 -5.53
N GLY A 40 -2.44 1.88 -6.23
CA GLY A 40 -1.24 2.68 -5.96
C GLY A 40 -1.46 4.17 -6.16
N ASP A 41 -2.29 4.55 -7.15
CA ASP A 41 -2.60 5.95 -7.38
C ASP A 41 -3.56 6.54 -6.33
N LEU A 42 -4.37 5.70 -5.67
CA LEU A 42 -5.11 6.14 -4.47
C LEU A 42 -4.15 6.47 -3.31
N VAL A 43 -3.06 5.71 -3.15
CA VAL A 43 -1.98 6.03 -2.19
C VAL A 43 -1.37 7.38 -2.51
N MET A 44 -1.06 7.64 -3.77
CA MET A 44 -0.55 8.93 -4.25
C MET A 44 -1.51 10.08 -3.97
N VAL A 45 -2.79 9.91 -4.30
CA VAL A 45 -3.81 10.94 -4.02
C VAL A 45 -3.88 11.23 -2.52
N GLY A 46 -3.86 10.19 -1.68
CA GLY A 46 -3.82 10.35 -0.22
C GLY A 46 -2.60 11.14 0.26
N ALA A 47 -1.43 10.84 -0.31
CA ALA A 47 -0.18 11.54 -0.04
C ALA A 47 -0.26 13.03 -0.42
N LEU A 48 -0.74 13.33 -1.63
CA LEU A 48 -0.85 14.71 -2.14
C LEU A 48 -1.91 15.53 -1.41
N VAL A 49 -3.06 14.94 -1.07
CA VAL A 49 -4.08 15.59 -0.25
C VAL A 49 -3.53 15.91 1.14
N ALA A 50 -2.84 14.97 1.77
CA ALA A 50 -2.23 15.21 3.08
C ALA A 50 -1.20 16.36 3.02
N LEU A 51 -0.33 16.37 2.00
CA LEU A 51 0.61 17.48 1.77
C LEU A 51 -0.11 18.81 1.63
N THR A 52 -1.21 18.85 0.88
CA THR A 52 -1.98 20.08 0.69
C THR A 52 -2.53 20.60 2.02
N VAL A 53 -3.10 19.72 2.85
CA VAL A 53 -3.63 20.12 4.17
C VAL A 53 -2.51 20.57 5.10
N ILE A 54 -1.39 19.85 5.12
CA ILE A 54 -0.23 20.21 5.94
C ILE A 54 0.32 21.58 5.52
N GLN A 55 0.50 21.83 4.21
CA GLN A 55 0.99 23.11 3.70
C GLN A 55 0.02 24.25 3.99
N ALA A 56 -1.29 24.02 3.86
CA ALA A 56 -2.31 25.04 4.14
C ALA A 56 -2.38 25.43 5.63
N LEU A 57 -2.06 24.50 6.52
CA LEU A 57 -2.05 24.73 7.97
C LEU A 57 -0.64 25.05 8.52
N PHE A 58 0.37 25.06 7.66
CA PHE A 58 1.74 25.39 8.05
C PHE A 58 1.83 26.83 8.56
N GLY A 59 2.46 27.03 9.73
CA GLY A 59 2.55 28.34 10.37
C GLY A 59 1.28 28.78 11.12
N SER A 60 0.20 28.00 11.13
CA SER A 60 -0.97 28.23 11.97
C SER A 60 -0.67 27.89 13.44
N ALA A 61 -1.50 28.44 14.36
CA ALA A 61 -1.40 28.12 15.79
C ALA A 61 -1.92 26.71 16.15
N VAL A 62 -2.24 25.86 15.15
CA VAL A 62 -2.76 24.51 15.35
C VAL A 62 -1.63 23.55 15.77
N PRO A 63 -1.79 22.75 16.83
CA PRO A 63 -0.80 21.77 17.23
C PRO A 63 -0.52 20.73 16.12
N VAL A 64 0.75 20.33 15.95
CA VAL A 64 1.19 19.39 14.91
C VAL A 64 0.38 18.08 14.88
N PRO A 65 0.06 17.42 16.01
CA PRO A 65 -0.77 16.21 15.98
C PRO A 65 -2.16 16.42 15.38
N LEU A 66 -2.76 17.59 15.57
CA LEU A 66 -4.06 17.93 14.98
C LEU A 66 -3.93 18.20 13.47
N ILE A 67 -2.83 18.82 13.02
CA ILE A 67 -2.53 19.00 11.58
C ILE A 67 -2.40 17.64 10.91
N LEU A 68 -1.59 16.74 11.48
CA LEU A 68 -1.39 15.39 10.93
C LEU A 68 -2.67 14.55 10.97
N GLY A 69 -3.41 14.60 12.07
CA GLY A 69 -4.72 13.94 12.20
C GLY A 69 -5.72 14.43 11.18
N GLY A 70 -5.85 15.75 11.01
CA GLY A 70 -6.72 16.38 10.03
C GLY A 70 -6.32 16.06 8.58
N ALA A 71 -5.02 16.10 8.28
CA ALA A 71 -4.49 15.73 6.97
C ALA A 71 -4.78 14.26 6.64
N THR A 72 -4.57 13.37 7.60
CA THR A 72 -4.87 11.93 7.43
C THR A 72 -6.35 11.70 7.22
N LEU A 73 -7.21 12.37 7.99
CA LEU A 73 -8.66 12.22 7.88
C LEU A 73 -9.18 12.75 6.53
N ALA A 74 -8.68 13.89 6.07
CA ALA A 74 -9.02 14.45 4.76
C ALA A 74 -8.56 13.49 3.62
N ALA A 75 -7.33 12.99 3.70
CA ALA A 75 -6.81 12.01 2.75
C ALA A 75 -7.68 10.74 2.71
N MET A 76 -8.04 10.20 3.87
CA MET A 76 -8.92 9.04 3.97
C MET A 76 -10.28 9.29 3.33
N LEU A 77 -10.96 10.37 3.67
CA LEU A 77 -12.30 10.70 3.14
C LEU A 77 -12.28 10.83 1.61
N ILE A 78 -11.29 11.53 1.07
CA ILE A 78 -11.15 11.70 -0.38
C ILE A 78 -10.84 10.37 -1.06
N CYS A 79 -9.89 9.59 -0.55
CA CYS A 79 -9.54 8.30 -1.14
C CYS A 79 -10.68 7.27 -1.01
N MET A 80 -11.43 7.26 0.09
CA MET A 80 -12.61 6.41 0.26
C MET A 80 -13.70 6.73 -0.76
N THR A 81 -13.98 8.02 -0.97
CA THR A 81 -14.95 8.44 -1.99
C THR A 81 -14.50 8.09 -3.40
N LEU A 82 -13.23 8.33 -3.73
CA LEU A 82 -12.64 7.93 -5.01
C LEU A 82 -12.67 6.41 -5.20
N GLY A 83 -12.28 5.63 -4.20
CA GLY A 83 -12.29 4.17 -4.27
C GLY A 83 -13.67 3.61 -4.53
N VAL A 84 -14.70 4.07 -3.82
CA VAL A 84 -16.10 3.68 -4.06
C VAL A 84 -16.58 4.16 -5.44
N THR A 85 -16.17 5.34 -5.90
CA THR A 85 -16.51 5.84 -7.23
C THR A 85 -15.90 4.97 -8.33
N ILE A 86 -14.62 4.62 -8.19
CA ILE A 86 -13.91 3.71 -9.10
C ILE A 86 -14.61 2.34 -9.13
N GLU A 87 -14.98 1.79 -7.98
CA GLU A 87 -15.75 0.55 -7.93
C GLU A 87 -17.05 0.66 -8.72
N ARG A 88 -17.86 1.69 -8.44
CA ARG A 88 -19.20 1.84 -9.04
C ARG A 88 -19.18 2.13 -10.54
N VAL A 89 -18.26 2.99 -10.97
CA VAL A 89 -18.20 3.48 -12.36
C VAL A 89 -17.35 2.59 -13.26
N ALA A 90 -16.22 2.12 -12.76
CA ALA A 90 -15.25 1.40 -13.57
C ALA A 90 -15.35 -0.13 -13.41
N TYR A 91 -15.44 -0.64 -12.17
CA TYR A 91 -15.36 -2.09 -11.95
C TYR A 91 -16.74 -2.80 -11.95
N ARG A 92 -17.76 -2.18 -11.35
CA ARG A 92 -19.08 -2.81 -11.23
C ARG A 92 -19.71 -3.18 -12.58
N PRO A 93 -19.68 -2.32 -13.61
CA PRO A 93 -20.22 -2.67 -14.93
C PRO A 93 -19.47 -3.81 -15.62
N LEU A 94 -18.18 -3.98 -15.30
CA LEU A 94 -17.27 -4.92 -15.97
C LEU A 94 -17.11 -6.27 -15.24
N ARG A 95 -17.81 -6.51 -14.13
CA ARG A 95 -17.66 -7.76 -13.36
C ARG A 95 -18.01 -9.01 -14.13
N ARG A 96 -18.88 -8.91 -15.15
CA ARG A 96 -19.28 -10.02 -16.02
C ARG A 96 -18.57 -10.01 -17.38
N ALA A 97 -17.69 -9.03 -17.61
CA ALA A 97 -16.92 -8.91 -18.84
C ALA A 97 -15.71 -9.87 -18.83
N PRO A 98 -15.11 -10.16 -19.98
CA PRO A 98 -13.85 -10.92 -20.04
C PRO A 98 -12.77 -10.31 -19.16
N ARG A 99 -11.90 -11.14 -18.57
CA ARG A 99 -10.90 -10.72 -17.57
C ARG A 99 -9.97 -9.57 -17.99
N LEU A 100 -9.77 -9.39 -19.30
CA LEU A 100 -8.96 -8.29 -19.84
C LEU A 100 -9.65 -6.92 -19.74
N ALA A 101 -10.98 -6.84 -19.78
CA ALA A 101 -11.68 -5.56 -19.75
C ALA A 101 -11.49 -4.82 -18.40
N PRO A 102 -11.70 -5.43 -17.23
CA PRO A 102 -11.39 -4.76 -15.95
C PRO A 102 -9.90 -4.40 -15.80
N LEU A 103 -8.99 -5.22 -16.34
CA LEU A 103 -7.55 -4.97 -16.29
C LEU A 103 -7.18 -3.69 -17.06
N ILE A 104 -7.63 -3.57 -18.32
CA ILE A 104 -7.41 -2.39 -19.16
C ILE A 104 -8.05 -1.15 -18.52
N THR A 105 -9.25 -1.29 -17.96
CA THR A 105 -9.92 -0.20 -17.27
C THR A 105 -9.17 0.24 -16.03
N ALA A 106 -8.60 -0.69 -15.25
CA ALA A 106 -7.76 -0.36 -14.09
C ALA A 106 -6.55 0.48 -14.49
N ILE A 107 -5.87 0.12 -15.58
CA ILE A 107 -4.74 0.89 -16.12
C ILE A 107 -5.21 2.27 -16.61
N GLY A 108 -6.36 2.34 -17.29
CA GLY A 108 -6.95 3.61 -17.74
C GLY A 108 -7.29 4.55 -16.56
N VAL A 109 -7.86 4.01 -15.49
CA VAL A 109 -8.14 4.77 -14.26
C VAL A 109 -6.84 5.23 -13.58
N SER A 110 -5.81 4.38 -13.53
CA SER A 110 -4.48 4.72 -13.03
C SER A 110 -3.91 5.92 -13.76
N ILE A 111 -3.88 5.88 -15.10
CA ILE A 111 -3.41 6.98 -15.95
C ILE A 111 -4.24 8.25 -15.72
N LEU A 112 -5.56 8.12 -15.65
CA LEU A 112 -6.45 9.25 -15.38
C LEU A 112 -6.11 9.92 -14.04
N LEU A 113 -5.91 9.15 -12.97
CA LEU A 113 -5.56 9.69 -11.65
C LEU A 113 -4.20 10.38 -11.67
N GLN A 114 -3.18 9.81 -12.32
CA GLN A 114 -1.85 10.39 -12.45
C GLN A 114 -1.88 11.73 -13.17
N TYR A 115 -2.53 11.80 -14.33
CA TYR A 115 -2.60 13.06 -15.08
C TYR A 115 -3.52 14.09 -14.41
N THR A 116 -4.58 13.67 -13.74
CA THR A 116 -5.39 14.57 -12.90
C THR A 116 -4.55 15.14 -11.77
N ALA A 117 -3.76 14.30 -11.09
CA ALA A 117 -2.83 14.76 -10.05
C ALA A 117 -1.77 15.73 -10.61
N ALA A 118 -1.22 15.47 -11.80
CA ALA A 118 -0.28 16.36 -12.47
C ALA A 118 -0.87 17.72 -12.81
N LEU A 119 -2.17 17.78 -13.13
CA LEU A 119 -2.88 19.03 -13.42
C LEU A 119 -3.22 19.82 -12.14
N VAL A 120 -3.61 19.12 -11.06
CA VAL A 120 -4.01 19.74 -9.80
C VAL A 120 -2.81 20.17 -8.95
N TRP A 121 -1.78 19.31 -8.84
CA TRP A 121 -0.63 19.50 -7.94
C TRP A 121 0.69 19.84 -8.63
N SER A 122 0.70 19.98 -9.96
CA SER A 122 1.92 20.16 -10.74
C SER A 122 2.72 18.86 -10.98
N LYS A 123 3.64 18.91 -11.94
CA LYS A 123 4.55 17.79 -12.28
C LYS A 123 5.85 17.80 -11.47
N GLN A 124 6.04 18.80 -10.62
CA GLN A 124 7.23 18.92 -9.79
C GLN A 124 7.07 18.19 -8.46
N TYR A 125 8.20 17.88 -7.82
CA TYR A 125 8.20 17.38 -6.46
C TYR A 125 7.68 18.42 -5.50
N ILE A 126 6.79 18.01 -4.60
CA ILE A 126 6.21 18.85 -3.55
C ILE A 126 6.86 18.42 -2.24
N SER A 127 7.60 19.32 -1.61
CA SER A 127 8.28 19.05 -0.35
C SER A 127 7.33 19.23 0.84
N LEU A 128 7.52 18.38 1.84
CA LEU A 128 6.87 18.52 3.14
C LEU A 128 7.54 19.69 3.89
N PRO A 129 6.78 20.68 4.40
CA PRO A 129 7.36 21.71 5.25
C PRO A 129 7.87 21.10 6.56
N GLU A 130 8.89 21.71 7.17
CA GLU A 130 9.44 21.26 8.46
C GLU A 130 8.46 21.58 9.60
N ILE A 131 7.43 20.77 9.78
CA ILE A 131 6.43 20.93 10.84
C ILE A 131 6.91 20.41 12.19
N PHE A 132 7.89 19.54 12.20
CA PHE A 132 8.56 19.01 13.40
C PHE A 132 9.96 18.50 13.07
N LYS A 133 10.83 18.48 14.08
CA LYS A 133 12.17 17.87 13.97
C LYS A 133 12.13 16.51 14.67
N PRO A 134 12.27 15.40 13.94
CA PRO A 134 12.28 14.08 14.56
C PRO A 134 13.46 13.94 15.52
N ALA A 135 13.20 13.49 16.75
CA ALA A 135 14.28 13.10 17.66
C ALA A 135 14.95 11.82 17.13
N GLN A 136 16.28 11.77 17.28
CA GLN A 136 17.09 10.62 16.88
C GLN A 136 17.59 9.89 18.13
N TYR A 137 17.42 8.59 18.12
CA TYR A 137 17.90 7.67 19.15
C TYR A 137 18.92 6.73 18.54
N THR A 138 20.05 6.52 19.21
CA THR A 138 21.08 5.60 18.74
C THR A 138 21.01 4.32 19.56
N ILE A 139 20.79 3.19 18.91
CA ILE A 139 20.69 1.86 19.51
C ILE A 139 21.72 0.96 18.83
N ALA A 140 22.73 0.49 19.57
CA ALA A 140 23.80 -0.39 19.09
C ALA A 140 24.48 0.10 17.78
N GLY A 141 24.69 1.42 17.65
CA GLY A 141 25.31 2.04 16.47
C GLY A 141 24.36 2.38 15.30
N ALA A 142 23.12 1.90 15.33
CA ALA A 142 22.09 2.29 14.37
C ALA A 142 21.24 3.45 14.93
N SER A 143 20.80 4.36 14.05
CA SER A 143 19.93 5.48 14.43
C SER A 143 18.48 5.18 14.02
N ILE A 144 17.56 5.43 14.95
CA ILE A 144 16.13 5.36 14.71
C ILE A 144 15.48 6.68 15.11
N THR A 145 14.52 7.14 14.31
CA THR A 145 13.76 8.35 14.62
C THR A 145 12.43 8.01 15.28
N ASP A 146 11.91 8.93 16.11
CA ASP A 146 10.55 8.81 16.68
C ASP A 146 9.48 8.70 15.58
N LEU A 147 9.69 9.36 14.45
CA LEU A 147 8.81 9.23 13.27
C LEU A 147 8.81 7.80 12.71
N GLN A 148 9.96 7.16 12.58
CA GLN A 148 10.09 5.77 12.14
C GLN A 148 9.37 4.80 13.08
N ILE A 149 9.53 5.01 14.40
CA ILE A 149 8.84 4.23 15.43
C ILE A 149 7.33 4.43 15.30
N PHE A 150 6.88 5.68 15.17
CA PHE A 150 5.46 6.00 15.00
C PHE A 150 4.86 5.32 13.74
N ILE A 151 5.52 5.42 12.59
CA ILE A 151 5.08 4.79 11.34
C ILE A 151 4.95 3.27 11.52
N PHE A 152 5.97 2.62 12.09
CA PHE A 152 5.98 1.17 12.28
C PHE A 152 4.88 0.71 13.24
N VAL A 153 4.74 1.36 14.40
CA VAL A 153 3.70 1.03 15.39
C VAL A 153 2.30 1.26 14.84
N LEU A 154 2.08 2.38 14.15
CA LEU A 154 0.79 2.69 13.53
C LEU A 154 0.46 1.67 12.43
N ALA A 155 1.41 1.32 11.57
CA ALA A 155 1.22 0.31 10.53
C ALA A 155 0.87 -1.06 11.14
N CYS A 156 1.62 -1.53 12.13
CA CYS A 156 1.34 -2.78 12.83
C CYS A 156 -0.04 -2.76 13.51
N GLY A 157 -0.39 -1.65 14.15
CA GLY A 157 -1.71 -1.46 14.76
C GLY A 157 -2.86 -1.55 13.75
N LEU A 158 -2.72 -0.89 12.61
CA LEU A 158 -3.73 -0.93 11.53
C LEU A 158 -3.84 -2.33 10.91
N MET A 159 -2.71 -3.01 10.69
CA MET A 159 -2.70 -4.39 10.21
C MET A 159 -3.40 -5.33 11.18
N ALA A 160 -3.09 -5.23 12.47
CA ALA A 160 -3.73 -6.02 13.52
C ALA A 160 -5.23 -5.73 13.63
N ALA A 161 -5.62 -4.46 13.58
CA ALA A 161 -7.03 -4.03 13.61
C ALA A 161 -7.81 -4.57 12.40
N LEU A 162 -7.22 -4.52 11.20
CA LEU A 162 -7.84 -5.07 10.00
C LEU A 162 -8.00 -6.59 10.07
N LEU A 163 -6.97 -7.31 10.53
CA LEU A 163 -7.02 -8.76 10.72
C LEU A 163 -8.10 -9.14 11.73
N TRP A 164 -8.18 -8.42 12.85
CA TRP A 164 -9.23 -8.60 13.83
C TRP A 164 -10.63 -8.33 13.26
N PHE A 165 -10.77 -7.22 12.50
CA PHE A 165 -12.02 -6.85 11.83
C PHE A 165 -12.51 -7.96 10.89
N ILE A 166 -11.64 -8.43 9.99
CA ILE A 166 -11.97 -9.49 9.01
C ILE A 166 -12.33 -10.79 9.74
N LYS A 167 -11.65 -11.12 10.84
CA LYS A 167 -11.86 -12.40 11.55
C LYS A 167 -13.11 -12.39 12.43
N HIS A 168 -13.43 -11.30 13.12
CA HIS A 168 -14.40 -11.29 14.21
C HIS A 168 -15.70 -10.54 13.90
N THR A 169 -15.75 -9.67 12.87
CA THR A 169 -16.96 -8.91 12.57
C THR A 169 -17.90 -9.63 11.58
N LEU A 170 -19.19 -9.26 11.59
CA LEU A 170 -20.17 -9.76 10.61
C LEU A 170 -19.81 -9.35 9.18
N LEU A 171 -19.32 -8.12 8.99
CA LEU A 171 -18.84 -7.65 7.68
C LEU A 171 -17.63 -8.46 7.21
N GLY A 172 -16.68 -8.74 8.10
CA GLY A 172 -15.53 -9.59 7.77
C GLY A 172 -15.93 -11.02 7.42
N LYS A 173 -16.95 -11.58 8.10
CA LYS A 173 -17.51 -12.90 7.73
C LYS A 173 -18.15 -12.86 6.34
N ALA A 174 -18.92 -11.80 6.02
CA ALA A 174 -19.53 -11.61 4.72
C ALA A 174 -18.48 -11.44 3.60
N MET A 175 -17.39 -10.70 3.87
CA MET A 175 -16.25 -10.57 2.95
C MET A 175 -15.64 -11.93 2.62
N ARG A 176 -15.33 -12.75 3.63
CA ARG A 176 -14.75 -14.09 3.44
C ARG A 176 -15.72 -15.05 2.73
N ALA A 177 -17.00 -14.99 3.03
CA ALA A 177 -18.01 -15.78 2.33
C ALA A 177 -18.08 -15.40 0.84
N THR A 178 -18.03 -14.09 0.54
CA THR A 178 -18.02 -13.57 -0.85
C THR A 178 -16.73 -13.97 -1.58
N GLU A 179 -15.58 -13.99 -0.89
CA GLU A 179 -14.29 -14.43 -1.42
C GLU A 179 -14.31 -15.91 -1.82
N GLN A 180 -14.94 -16.77 -0.99
CA GLN A 180 -15.04 -18.20 -1.26
C GLN A 180 -15.96 -18.49 -2.47
N ASN A 181 -17.15 -17.93 -2.45
CA ASN A 181 -18.12 -18.06 -3.55
C ASN A 181 -19.16 -16.93 -3.49
N ALA A 182 -18.99 -15.94 -4.37
CA ALA A 182 -19.88 -14.78 -4.42
C ALA A 182 -21.34 -15.14 -4.79
N GLU A 183 -21.56 -16.16 -5.64
CA GLU A 183 -22.89 -16.59 -6.06
C GLU A 183 -23.64 -17.24 -4.89
N VAL A 184 -23.00 -18.18 -4.19
CA VAL A 184 -23.56 -18.83 -3.02
C VAL A 184 -23.78 -17.82 -1.88
N ALA A 185 -22.84 -16.91 -1.65
CA ALA A 185 -23.01 -15.84 -0.66
C ALA A 185 -24.24 -14.96 -0.95
N GLY A 186 -24.47 -14.66 -2.25
CA GLY A 186 -25.68 -13.95 -2.69
C GLY A 186 -26.98 -14.71 -2.39
N LEU A 187 -27.00 -16.03 -2.61
CA LEU A 187 -28.15 -16.89 -2.25
C LEU A 187 -28.43 -16.93 -0.75
N MET A 188 -27.39 -16.75 0.07
CA MET A 188 -27.50 -16.65 1.53
C MET A 188 -27.90 -15.24 2.02
N GLY A 189 -28.26 -14.32 1.12
CA GLY A 189 -28.74 -12.98 1.44
C GLY A 189 -27.66 -11.92 1.60
N ILE A 190 -26.41 -12.20 1.22
CA ILE A 190 -25.32 -11.21 1.27
C ILE A 190 -25.40 -10.32 0.02
N ASP A 191 -25.51 -9.00 0.21
CA ASP A 191 -25.42 -8.04 -0.87
C ASP A 191 -23.95 -7.89 -1.34
N ILE A 192 -23.62 -8.61 -2.43
CA ILE A 192 -22.28 -8.63 -3.02
C ILE A 192 -21.82 -7.23 -3.43
N ASN A 193 -22.73 -6.38 -3.95
CA ASN A 193 -22.37 -5.03 -4.37
C ASN A 193 -21.92 -4.17 -3.19
N ARG A 194 -22.63 -4.31 -2.07
CA ARG A 194 -22.29 -3.61 -0.84
C ARG A 194 -20.95 -4.11 -0.27
N ILE A 195 -20.71 -5.42 -0.26
CA ILE A 195 -19.45 -5.99 0.25
C ILE A 195 -18.26 -5.53 -0.59
N VAL A 196 -18.37 -5.56 -1.93
CA VAL A 196 -17.29 -5.08 -2.80
C VAL A 196 -17.03 -3.59 -2.61
N ALA A 197 -18.09 -2.76 -2.57
CA ALA A 197 -17.93 -1.32 -2.32
C ALA A 197 -17.25 -1.03 -0.98
N LEU A 198 -17.59 -1.76 0.09
CA LEU A 198 -16.94 -1.65 1.41
C LEU A 198 -15.48 -2.09 1.34
N THR A 199 -15.15 -3.12 0.57
CA THR A 199 -13.75 -3.56 0.39
C THR A 199 -12.92 -2.48 -0.29
N PHE A 200 -13.44 -1.84 -1.34
CA PHE A 200 -12.78 -0.68 -1.95
C PHE A 200 -12.63 0.48 -0.98
N LEU A 201 -13.64 0.76 -0.18
CA LEU A 201 -13.61 1.80 0.84
C LEU A 201 -12.50 1.56 1.85
N PHE A 202 -12.44 0.36 2.46
CA PHE A 202 -11.39 0.03 3.44
C PHE A 202 -10.00 -0.02 2.81
N GLY A 203 -9.87 -0.62 1.62
CA GLY A 203 -8.61 -0.64 0.89
C GLY A 203 -8.09 0.77 0.59
N SER A 204 -8.96 1.66 0.12
CA SER A 204 -8.61 3.05 -0.16
C SER A 204 -8.26 3.85 1.09
N ALA A 205 -8.92 3.58 2.21
CA ALA A 205 -8.58 4.19 3.50
C ALA A 205 -7.17 3.80 3.96
N LEU A 206 -6.84 2.51 3.89
CA LEU A 206 -5.49 2.02 4.19
C LEU A 206 -4.44 2.59 3.25
N GLY A 207 -4.76 2.65 1.94
CA GLY A 207 -3.91 3.28 0.94
C GLY A 207 -3.64 4.76 1.24
N ALA A 208 -4.66 5.52 1.66
CA ALA A 208 -4.51 6.91 2.03
C ALA A 208 -3.57 7.09 3.24
N ILE A 209 -3.74 6.28 4.29
CA ILE A 209 -2.86 6.32 5.47
C ILE A 209 -1.42 5.95 5.08
N ALA A 210 -1.23 4.91 4.26
CA ALA A 210 0.09 4.56 3.74
C ALA A 210 0.71 5.70 2.92
N GLY A 211 -0.09 6.43 2.12
CA GLY A 211 0.34 7.62 1.39
C GLY A 211 0.84 8.73 2.32
N VAL A 212 0.12 9.00 3.41
CA VAL A 212 0.56 9.95 4.45
C VAL A 212 1.90 9.51 5.06
N MET A 213 2.02 8.21 5.42
CA MET A 213 3.26 7.67 5.98
C MET A 213 4.44 7.81 5.03
N ILE A 214 4.25 7.57 3.74
CA ILE A 214 5.29 7.72 2.70
C ILE A 214 5.77 9.16 2.60
N VAL A 215 4.85 10.12 2.61
CA VAL A 215 5.22 11.55 2.57
C VAL A 215 5.97 11.95 3.82
N LEU A 216 5.54 11.49 4.99
CA LEU A 216 6.24 11.74 6.25
C LEU A 216 7.64 11.10 6.25
N TYR A 217 7.78 9.91 5.68
CA TYR A 217 9.05 9.17 5.64
C TYR A 217 10.06 9.78 4.66
N TYR A 218 9.63 10.13 3.43
CA TYR A 218 10.51 10.68 2.39
C TYR A 218 10.58 12.21 2.38
N GLY A 219 9.67 12.90 3.04
CA GLY A 219 9.60 14.36 3.06
C GLY A 219 9.14 15.00 1.75
N LEU A 220 8.64 14.22 0.81
CA LEU A 220 8.24 14.71 -0.51
C LEU A 220 7.11 13.89 -1.13
N GLY A 221 6.34 14.51 -2.04
CA GLY A 221 5.30 13.87 -2.85
C GLY A 221 5.46 14.22 -4.33
N HIS A 222 4.98 13.33 -5.19
CA HIS A 222 5.05 13.50 -6.64
C HIS A 222 3.85 12.82 -7.32
N TYR A 223 3.34 13.39 -8.40
CA TYR A 223 2.16 12.89 -9.12
C TYR A 223 2.31 11.46 -9.70
N TYR A 224 3.51 10.95 -9.82
CA TYR A 224 3.79 9.62 -10.37
C TYR A 224 4.22 8.59 -9.30
N MET A 225 4.33 9.00 -8.02
CA MET A 225 4.81 8.11 -6.95
C MET A 225 3.92 6.88 -6.74
N GLY A 226 2.62 7.01 -7.03
CA GLY A 226 1.64 5.95 -6.85
C GLY A 226 1.90 4.73 -7.71
N PHE A 227 2.35 4.92 -8.93
CA PHE A 227 2.66 3.82 -9.85
C PHE A 227 3.77 2.91 -9.32
N ILE A 228 4.90 3.51 -8.91
CA ILE A 228 6.05 2.75 -8.37
C ILE A 228 5.66 2.05 -7.05
N LEU A 229 5.00 2.78 -6.13
CA LEU A 229 4.54 2.21 -4.87
C LEU A 229 3.50 1.09 -5.09
N GLY A 230 2.61 1.29 -6.05
CA GLY A 230 1.63 0.30 -6.44
C GLY A 230 2.27 -0.99 -6.96
N LEU A 231 3.26 -0.89 -7.84
CA LEU A 231 4.01 -2.06 -8.33
C LEU A 231 4.75 -2.79 -7.20
N LYS A 232 5.38 -2.05 -6.27
CA LYS A 232 6.06 -2.65 -5.11
C LYS A 232 5.07 -3.36 -4.18
N ALA A 233 3.95 -2.73 -3.87
CA ALA A 233 2.92 -3.34 -3.03
C ALA A 233 2.26 -4.54 -3.72
N PHE A 234 2.08 -4.51 -5.03
CA PHE A 234 1.67 -5.68 -5.81
C PHE A 234 2.72 -6.80 -5.71
N THR A 235 4.01 -6.47 -5.86
CA THR A 235 5.12 -7.42 -5.66
C THR A 235 5.05 -8.04 -4.27
N ALA A 236 4.81 -7.23 -3.23
CA ALA A 236 4.65 -7.69 -1.85
C ALA A 236 3.45 -8.65 -1.70
N ALA A 237 2.30 -8.30 -2.30
CA ALA A 237 1.10 -9.15 -2.27
C ALA A 237 1.35 -10.50 -2.97
N VAL A 238 2.03 -10.49 -4.12
CA VAL A 238 2.39 -11.72 -4.87
C VAL A 238 3.42 -12.55 -4.09
N LEU A 239 4.46 -11.91 -3.57
CA LEU A 239 5.48 -12.58 -2.74
C LEU A 239 4.85 -13.29 -1.55
N GLY A 240 3.92 -12.62 -0.86
CA GLY A 240 3.20 -13.17 0.28
C GLY A 240 2.21 -14.28 -0.08
N GLY A 241 1.65 -14.24 -1.27
CA GLY A 241 0.54 -15.07 -1.75
C GLY A 241 -0.72 -14.24 -1.91
N ILE A 242 -1.01 -13.87 -3.15
CA ILE A 242 -2.09 -12.94 -3.48
C ILE A 242 -3.45 -13.49 -3.01
N GLY A 243 -4.27 -12.64 -2.41
CA GLY A 243 -5.55 -13.05 -1.81
C GLY A 243 -5.44 -13.45 -0.32
N LYS A 244 -4.26 -13.75 0.21
CA LYS A 244 -4.07 -14.09 1.64
C LYS A 244 -3.61 -12.85 2.42
N VAL A 245 -4.44 -12.37 3.35
CA VAL A 245 -4.18 -11.15 4.14
C VAL A 245 -2.89 -11.28 4.96
N HIS A 246 -2.68 -12.44 5.62
CA HIS A 246 -1.42 -12.72 6.34
C HIS A 246 -0.21 -12.76 5.42
N GLY A 247 -0.40 -13.30 4.20
CA GLY A 247 0.64 -13.33 3.16
C GLY A 247 1.07 -11.93 2.75
N ALA A 248 0.13 -11.03 2.50
CA ALA A 248 0.43 -9.65 2.12
C ALA A 248 1.27 -8.90 3.17
N VAL A 249 1.00 -9.13 4.46
CA VAL A 249 1.79 -8.57 5.56
C VAL A 249 3.23 -9.09 5.52
N LEU A 250 3.41 -10.40 5.44
CA LEU A 250 4.74 -11.01 5.38
C LEU A 250 5.50 -10.59 4.11
N GLY A 251 4.81 -10.58 2.97
CA GLY A 251 5.41 -10.17 1.69
C GLY A 251 5.85 -8.71 1.71
N GLY A 252 5.06 -7.81 2.31
CA GLY A 252 5.42 -6.40 2.47
C GLY A 252 6.66 -6.20 3.34
N LEU A 253 6.70 -6.85 4.50
CA LEU A 253 7.85 -6.78 5.40
C LEU A 253 9.12 -7.35 4.75
N LEU A 254 9.01 -8.50 4.09
CA LEU A 254 10.13 -9.13 3.40
C LEU A 254 10.63 -8.27 2.24
N LEU A 255 9.73 -7.71 1.43
CA LEU A 255 10.12 -6.82 0.33
C LEU A 255 10.86 -5.58 0.83
N GLY A 256 10.35 -4.94 1.89
CA GLY A 256 11.02 -3.80 2.50
C GLY A 256 12.41 -4.13 3.05
N LEU A 257 12.57 -5.30 3.68
CA LEU A 257 13.87 -5.79 4.15
C LEU A 257 14.83 -6.03 2.98
N ILE A 258 14.39 -6.73 1.93
CA ILE A 258 15.21 -7.01 0.74
C ILE A 258 15.64 -5.70 0.06
N GLU A 259 14.72 -4.78 -0.15
CA GLU A 259 15.00 -3.48 -0.76
C GLU A 259 16.00 -2.66 0.06
N SER A 260 15.83 -2.62 1.39
CA SER A 260 16.71 -1.89 2.27
C SER A 260 18.11 -2.50 2.33
N LEU A 261 18.22 -3.82 2.48
CA LEU A 261 19.51 -4.52 2.48
C LEU A 261 20.22 -4.36 1.13
N ALA A 262 19.48 -4.53 0.02
CA ALA A 262 20.05 -4.32 -1.31
C ALA A 262 20.57 -2.89 -1.46
N SER A 263 19.79 -1.88 -1.06
CA SER A 263 20.21 -0.47 -1.13
C SER A 263 21.47 -0.17 -0.30
N GLY A 264 21.62 -0.85 0.84
CA GLY A 264 22.75 -0.63 1.74
C GLY A 264 24.04 -1.31 1.32
N TYR A 265 23.98 -2.44 0.59
CA TYR A 265 25.16 -3.26 0.30
C TYR A 265 25.55 -3.30 -1.20
N ILE A 266 24.65 -2.88 -2.11
CA ILE A 266 24.89 -3.02 -3.55
C ILE A 266 26.13 -2.22 -4.00
N GLY A 267 26.33 -1.02 -3.45
CA GLY A 267 27.50 -0.19 -3.76
C GLY A 267 28.81 -0.91 -3.45
N ASP A 268 28.90 -1.51 -2.26
CA ASP A 268 30.09 -2.22 -1.80
C ASP A 268 30.32 -3.51 -2.61
N LEU A 269 29.24 -4.26 -2.90
CA LEU A 269 29.31 -5.52 -3.65
C LEU A 269 29.72 -5.33 -5.11
N THR A 270 29.39 -4.16 -5.70
CA THR A 270 29.64 -3.90 -7.13
C THR A 270 30.82 -2.94 -7.36
N GLY A 271 31.59 -2.61 -6.32
CA GLY A 271 32.69 -1.66 -6.42
C GLY A 271 32.23 -0.25 -6.82
N GLY A 272 30.98 0.14 -6.46
CA GLY A 272 30.41 1.46 -6.79
C GLY A 272 29.73 1.56 -8.15
N VAL A 273 29.71 0.48 -8.96
CA VAL A 273 29.07 0.47 -10.31
C VAL A 273 27.54 0.61 -10.18
N LEU A 274 26.94 -0.06 -9.21
CA LEU A 274 25.51 0.02 -8.92
C LEU A 274 25.29 0.78 -7.61
N GLY A 275 24.58 1.92 -7.68
CA GLY A 275 24.22 2.72 -6.51
C GLY A 275 22.83 2.36 -5.95
N SER A 276 22.43 3.03 -4.88
CA SER A 276 21.11 2.89 -4.25
C SER A 276 19.92 3.17 -5.19
N ASN A 277 20.17 3.83 -6.33
CA ASN A 277 19.14 4.06 -7.36
C ASN A 277 18.61 2.76 -7.99
N TYR A 278 19.37 1.66 -7.90
CA TYR A 278 18.97 0.35 -8.41
C TYR A 278 18.12 -0.48 -7.44
N ARG A 279 17.77 0.07 -6.27
CA ARG A 279 16.96 -0.64 -5.25
C ARG A 279 15.64 -1.21 -5.80
N ASP A 280 14.99 -0.48 -6.73
CA ASP A 280 13.73 -0.91 -7.33
C ASP A 280 13.91 -2.14 -8.23
N VAL A 281 15.07 -2.29 -8.87
CA VAL A 281 15.42 -3.46 -9.68
C VAL A 281 15.40 -4.73 -8.83
N PHE A 282 15.88 -4.67 -7.57
CA PHE A 282 15.85 -5.82 -6.67
C PHE A 282 14.43 -6.21 -6.28
N ALA A 283 13.55 -5.23 -6.02
CA ALA A 283 12.16 -5.49 -5.72
C ALA A 283 11.47 -6.25 -6.88
N PHE A 284 11.71 -5.82 -8.12
CA PHE A 284 11.12 -6.47 -9.30
C PHE A 284 11.82 -7.79 -9.65
N LEU A 285 13.11 -7.93 -9.42
CA LEU A 285 13.82 -9.19 -9.57
C LEU A 285 13.26 -10.25 -8.62
N VAL A 286 13.00 -9.87 -7.36
CA VAL A 286 12.32 -10.75 -6.39
C VAL A 286 10.95 -11.18 -6.90
N LEU A 287 10.16 -10.26 -7.48
CA LEU A 287 8.88 -10.59 -8.09
C LEU A 287 9.04 -11.67 -9.17
N VAL A 288 9.98 -11.48 -10.10
CA VAL A 288 10.22 -12.42 -11.19
C VAL A 288 10.64 -13.79 -10.65
N VAL A 289 11.59 -13.82 -9.71
CA VAL A 289 12.06 -15.06 -9.08
C VAL A 289 10.91 -15.81 -8.39
N VAL A 290 10.08 -15.08 -7.63
CA VAL A 290 8.93 -15.71 -6.95
C VAL A 290 7.90 -16.23 -7.94
N LEU A 291 7.56 -15.47 -8.98
CA LEU A 291 6.61 -15.93 -10.01
C LEU A 291 7.10 -17.18 -10.76
N VAL A 292 8.41 -17.29 -10.98
CA VAL A 292 9.01 -18.46 -11.67
C VAL A 292 9.07 -19.68 -10.77
N PHE A 293 9.53 -19.54 -9.51
CA PHE A 293 9.81 -20.67 -8.63
C PHE A 293 8.67 -21.00 -7.66
N ARG A 294 7.85 -20.01 -7.27
CA ARG A 294 6.72 -20.16 -6.36
C ARG A 294 5.54 -19.27 -6.74
N PRO A 295 4.83 -19.58 -7.82
CA PRO A 295 3.74 -18.74 -8.33
C PRO A 295 2.57 -18.57 -7.33
N SER A 296 2.43 -19.48 -6.35
CA SER A 296 1.46 -19.34 -5.25
C SER A 296 1.89 -18.37 -4.13
N GLY A 297 3.13 -17.88 -4.17
CA GLY A 297 3.73 -17.09 -3.10
C GLY A 297 4.16 -17.92 -1.89
N LEU A 298 4.56 -17.21 -0.80
CA LEU A 298 5.10 -17.87 0.41
C LEU A 298 4.03 -18.60 1.23
N VAL A 299 2.81 -18.05 1.30
CA VAL A 299 1.69 -18.53 2.11
C VAL A 299 0.51 -19.03 1.24
N GLY A 300 0.69 -19.03 -0.09
CA GLY A 300 -0.34 -19.50 -1.02
C GLY A 300 -0.52 -21.02 -1.00
N GLU A 301 -1.75 -21.47 -1.23
CA GLU A 301 -2.06 -22.90 -1.38
C GLU A 301 -1.52 -23.41 -2.72
N THR A 302 -0.84 -24.54 -2.69
CA THR A 302 -0.48 -25.25 -3.92
C THR A 302 -1.74 -25.83 -4.56
N SER A 303 -1.93 -25.62 -5.85
CA SER A 303 -3.12 -26.00 -6.63
C SER A 303 -3.40 -27.52 -6.69
N GLY A 304 -2.80 -28.33 -5.81
CA GLY A 304 -2.97 -29.77 -5.71
C GLY A 304 -4.04 -30.26 -4.71
N GLU A 305 -4.63 -29.37 -3.91
CA GLU A 305 -5.56 -29.78 -2.84
C GLU A 305 -7.06 -29.54 -3.18
N ARG A 306 -7.39 -29.23 -4.41
CA ARG A 306 -8.80 -29.13 -4.89
C ARG A 306 -9.07 -30.27 -5.88
N ALA A 307 -9.01 -31.50 -5.41
CA ALA A 307 -9.62 -32.65 -6.09
C ALA A 307 -10.80 -33.17 -5.27
#